data_c04d04928665d922773bd6afd611bc70
#
_entry.id   c04d04928665d922773bd6afd611bc70
#
_cell.length_a   1.000
_cell.length_b   1.000
_cell.length_c   1.000
_cell.angle_alpha   90.00
_cell.angle_beta   90.00
_cell.angle_gamma   90.00
#
_symmetry.space_group_name_H-M   'P 1'
#
loop_
_entity.id
_entity.type
_entity.pdbx_description
1 polymer ?
#
loop_
_entity_poly.entity_id
_entity_poly.type
_entity_poly.pdbx_seq_one_letter_code
_entity_poly.pdbx_strand_id
1 'polypeptide(L)'
;MRIRYGWELALAALLVIEIVAFGAINPRMLDLNMLLFSTSDFICIGIVALPLTMVIVSGGIDISFGSTIGLCAIALGLLFQSGVPMPLAILLTLLLGALCGLINAGLIIYTKVNPLVITLGTLYLFAGSALLLSGMAGATGYEGIGGFPMAFTDFANLDVLGLPVPLIIFLICLLVFWLWLHKTHAGRNVFLIGQSPRVALYSAIPVNRTLCALYAMTGLASAVAAVLLVSYFGSARSDLGASFLMPAITAVVLGGANIYGGSGSIIGTAIAVLLVGYLQQGLQMAGVPNQVSSALSGALLIVVVVGRSVSLHRQQIKEWLARRANNPLP
;
A
#
# COMPACT_ATOMS: atom_id res chain seq x y z
N MET A 1 -14.54 -23.01 19.25
CA MET A 1 -14.31 -22.81 17.81
C MET A 1 -13.72 -21.40 17.59
N ARG A 2 -12.41 -21.24 17.36
CA ARG A 2 -11.88 -19.93 16.99
C ARG A 2 -12.35 -19.64 15.56
N ILE A 3 -13.16 -18.60 15.37
CA ILE A 3 -13.64 -18.18 14.05
C ILE A 3 -12.40 -17.82 13.24
N ARG A 4 -12.11 -18.58 12.21
CA ARG A 4 -10.87 -18.51 11.40
C ARG A 4 -10.69 -17.13 10.72
N TYR A 5 -11.77 -16.36 10.60
CA TYR A 5 -11.85 -15.02 9.98
C TYR A 5 -12.48 -13.98 10.92
N GLY A 6 -12.32 -14.14 12.24
CA GLY A 6 -12.96 -13.24 13.20
C GLY A 6 -12.51 -11.79 13.09
N TRP A 7 -11.23 -11.58 12.71
CA TRP A 7 -10.69 -10.23 12.53
C TRP A 7 -11.22 -9.56 11.26
N GLU A 8 -11.24 -10.28 10.15
CA GLU A 8 -11.78 -9.79 8.87
C GLU A 8 -13.28 -9.47 8.98
N LEU A 9 -14.04 -10.27 9.71
CA LEU A 9 -15.45 -9.98 9.98
C LEU A 9 -15.62 -8.73 10.86
N ALA A 10 -14.76 -8.53 11.85
CA ALA A 10 -14.78 -7.32 12.67
C ALA A 10 -14.46 -6.07 11.84
N LEU A 11 -13.48 -6.14 10.94
CA LEU A 11 -13.17 -5.04 10.01
C LEU A 11 -14.32 -4.76 9.05
N ALA A 12 -14.96 -5.80 8.50
CA ALA A 12 -16.12 -5.65 7.63
C ALA A 12 -17.31 -5.02 8.37
N ALA A 13 -17.57 -5.43 9.60
CA ALA A 13 -18.60 -4.81 10.44
C ALA A 13 -18.29 -3.34 10.73
N LEU A 14 -17.02 -3.02 11.03
CA LEU A 14 -16.58 -1.65 11.26
C LEU A 14 -16.75 -0.79 10.01
N LEU A 15 -16.41 -1.32 8.82
CA LEU A 15 -16.62 -0.65 7.54
C LEU A 15 -18.10 -0.31 7.30
N VAL A 16 -19.01 -1.25 7.59
CA VAL A 16 -20.46 -1.01 7.47
C VAL A 16 -20.91 0.07 8.45
N ILE A 17 -20.46 0.02 9.72
CA ILE A 17 -20.78 1.03 10.73
C ILE A 17 -20.29 2.42 10.28
N GLU A 18 -19.08 2.48 9.72
CA GLU A 18 -18.49 3.71 9.22
C GLU A 18 -19.31 4.32 8.07
N ILE A 19 -19.67 3.52 7.07
CA ILE A 19 -20.51 3.97 5.93
C ILE A 19 -21.86 4.47 6.43
N VAL A 20 -22.50 3.79 7.37
CA VAL A 20 -23.79 4.21 7.97
C VAL A 20 -23.63 5.49 8.77
N ALA A 21 -22.55 5.62 9.56
CA ALA A 21 -22.29 6.83 10.36
C ALA A 21 -22.07 8.06 9.48
N PHE A 22 -21.25 7.97 8.43
CA PHE A 22 -21.07 9.06 7.49
C PHE A 22 -22.32 9.28 6.62
N GLY A 23 -23.06 8.23 6.30
CA GLY A 23 -24.35 8.31 5.62
C GLY A 23 -25.41 9.08 6.40
N ALA A 24 -25.37 9.03 7.74
CA ALA A 24 -26.24 9.84 8.60
C ALA A 24 -25.87 11.34 8.56
N ILE A 25 -24.59 11.66 8.31
CA ILE A 25 -24.10 13.05 8.13
C ILE A 25 -24.40 13.53 6.71
N ASN A 26 -24.10 12.70 5.71
CA ASN A 26 -24.31 12.99 4.30
C ASN A 26 -24.98 11.79 3.58
N PRO A 27 -26.30 11.89 3.28
CA PRO A 27 -27.04 10.78 2.66
C PRO A 27 -26.48 10.29 1.32
N ARG A 28 -25.66 11.10 0.63
CA ARG A 28 -24.98 10.67 -0.61
C ARG A 28 -24.01 9.53 -0.37
N MET A 29 -23.47 9.38 0.84
CA MET A 29 -22.59 8.23 1.21
C MET A 29 -23.35 6.89 1.27
N LEU A 30 -24.69 6.89 1.22
CA LEU A 30 -25.50 5.66 1.15
C LEU A 30 -25.87 5.28 -0.30
N ASP A 31 -25.54 6.13 -1.28
CA ASP A 31 -25.71 5.81 -2.69
C ASP A 31 -24.60 4.83 -3.12
N LEU A 32 -24.99 3.64 -3.56
CA LEU A 32 -24.07 2.60 -4.00
C LEU A 32 -23.17 3.06 -5.16
N ASN A 33 -23.74 3.81 -6.12
CA ASN A 33 -22.94 4.33 -7.24
C ASN A 33 -21.88 5.30 -6.72
N MET A 34 -22.24 6.21 -5.84
CA MET A 34 -21.28 7.14 -5.25
C MET A 34 -20.20 6.42 -4.44
N LEU A 35 -20.56 5.40 -3.66
CA LEU A 35 -19.58 4.58 -2.93
C LEU A 35 -18.60 3.90 -3.88
N LEU A 36 -19.10 3.29 -4.96
CA LEU A 36 -18.23 2.61 -5.94
C LEU A 36 -17.32 3.58 -6.68
N PHE A 37 -17.87 4.69 -7.20
CA PHE A 37 -17.06 5.66 -7.95
C PHE A 37 -16.02 6.37 -7.08
N SER A 38 -16.34 6.64 -5.84
CA SER A 38 -15.43 7.28 -4.89
C SER A 38 -14.23 6.41 -4.50
N THR A 39 -14.28 5.09 -4.75
CA THR A 39 -13.09 4.25 -4.58
C THR A 39 -11.94 4.68 -5.49
N SER A 40 -12.21 5.29 -6.65
CA SER A 40 -11.19 5.74 -7.59
C SER A 40 -10.20 6.74 -6.95
N ASP A 41 -10.62 7.49 -5.94
CA ASP A 41 -9.80 8.49 -5.25
C ASP A 41 -8.72 7.85 -4.36
N PHE A 42 -8.96 6.64 -3.85
CA PHE A 42 -8.04 6.02 -2.87
C PHE A 42 -7.63 4.59 -3.19
N ILE A 43 -8.27 3.90 -4.14
CA ILE A 43 -8.04 2.45 -4.36
C ILE A 43 -6.62 2.13 -4.83
N CYS A 44 -5.91 3.08 -5.44
CA CYS A 44 -4.50 2.95 -5.80
C CYS A 44 -3.61 2.69 -4.57
N ILE A 45 -3.99 3.21 -3.40
CA ILE A 45 -3.34 2.87 -2.12
C ILE A 45 -3.46 1.36 -1.87
N GLY A 46 -4.64 0.79 -2.15
CA GLY A 46 -4.92 -0.63 -2.00
C GLY A 46 -4.07 -1.50 -2.93
N ILE A 47 -3.94 -1.10 -4.20
CA ILE A 47 -3.13 -1.85 -5.17
C ILE A 47 -1.70 -2.05 -4.66
N VAL A 48 -1.12 -1.04 -4.00
CA VAL A 48 0.23 -1.13 -3.42
C VAL A 48 0.22 -1.82 -2.06
N ALA A 49 -0.80 -1.61 -1.24
CA ALA A 49 -0.91 -2.21 0.09
C ALA A 49 -0.95 -3.75 0.05
N LEU A 50 -1.53 -4.35 -1.01
CA LEU A 50 -1.61 -5.80 -1.14
C LEU A 50 -0.22 -6.47 -1.18
N PRO A 51 0.70 -6.15 -2.13
CA PRO A 51 2.05 -6.72 -2.11
C PRO A 51 2.89 -6.22 -0.93
N LEU A 52 2.68 -4.98 -0.44
CA LEU A 52 3.31 -4.49 0.77
C LEU A 52 2.98 -5.37 1.99
N THR A 53 1.76 -5.92 2.06
CA THR A 53 1.39 -6.91 3.08
C THR A 53 2.33 -8.11 3.04
N MET A 54 2.67 -8.61 1.85
CA MET A 54 3.57 -9.76 1.71
C MET A 54 5.00 -9.42 2.14
N VAL A 55 5.48 -8.21 1.82
CA VAL A 55 6.79 -7.72 2.29
C VAL A 55 6.81 -7.67 3.82
N ILE A 56 5.78 -7.11 4.45
CA ILE A 56 5.69 -7.03 5.92
C ILE A 56 5.58 -8.43 6.54
N VAL A 57 4.79 -9.32 5.96
CA VAL A 57 4.69 -10.73 6.43
C VAL A 57 6.03 -11.44 6.36
N SER A 58 6.91 -11.12 5.41
CA SER A 58 8.28 -11.67 5.35
C SER A 58 9.24 -11.07 6.38
N GLY A 59 8.81 -10.08 7.18
CA GLY A 59 9.65 -9.33 8.11
C GLY A 59 10.42 -8.18 7.47
N GLY A 60 10.13 -7.86 6.20
CA GLY A 60 10.65 -6.71 5.48
C GLY A 60 9.77 -5.47 5.68
N ILE A 61 10.30 -4.32 5.29
CA ILE A 61 9.55 -3.05 5.22
C ILE A 61 9.98 -2.37 3.93
N ASP A 62 9.02 -1.89 3.15
CA ASP A 62 9.27 -1.02 2.00
C ASP A 62 8.50 0.27 2.20
N ILE A 63 9.22 1.38 2.31
CA ILE A 63 8.64 2.72 2.40
C ILE A 63 8.92 3.56 1.14
N SER A 64 9.64 2.99 0.17
CA SER A 64 10.02 3.67 -1.07
C SER A 64 8.93 3.63 -2.15
N PHE A 65 7.87 2.84 -1.96
CA PHE A 65 6.83 2.65 -2.97
C PHE A 65 6.17 3.97 -3.39
N GLY A 66 5.99 4.94 -2.48
CA GLY A 66 5.42 6.25 -2.80
C GLY A 66 6.29 7.04 -3.77
N SER A 67 7.60 7.06 -3.57
CA SER A 67 8.54 7.70 -4.49
C SER A 67 8.72 6.90 -5.79
N THR A 68 8.57 5.58 -5.74
CA THR A 68 8.53 4.73 -6.94
C THR A 68 7.32 5.07 -7.81
N ILE A 69 6.14 5.36 -7.21
CA ILE A 69 4.97 5.86 -7.95
C ILE A 69 5.33 7.17 -8.67
N GLY A 70 5.91 8.14 -7.97
CA GLY A 70 6.30 9.42 -8.55
C GLY A 70 7.33 9.29 -9.68
N LEU A 71 8.35 8.45 -9.48
CA LEU A 71 9.36 8.17 -10.50
C LEU A 71 8.76 7.50 -11.74
N CYS A 72 7.90 6.50 -11.54
CA CYS A 72 7.19 5.81 -12.63
C CYS A 72 6.24 6.76 -13.37
N ALA A 73 5.55 7.66 -12.67
CA ALA A 73 4.69 8.65 -13.28
C ALA A 73 5.47 9.59 -14.20
N ILE A 74 6.58 10.16 -13.70
CA ILE A 74 7.44 11.04 -14.50
C ILE A 74 8.06 10.30 -15.68
N ALA A 75 8.53 9.07 -15.48
CA ALA A 75 9.07 8.23 -16.56
C ALA A 75 8.04 7.99 -17.67
N LEU A 76 6.78 7.69 -17.31
CA LEU A 76 5.67 7.55 -18.26
C LEU A 76 5.47 8.83 -19.08
N GLY A 77 5.46 9.99 -18.41
CA GLY A 77 5.31 11.28 -19.06
C GLY A 77 6.44 11.58 -20.03
N LEU A 78 7.70 11.35 -19.62
CA LEU A 78 8.89 11.55 -20.45
C LEU A 78 8.92 10.63 -21.68
N LEU A 79 8.61 9.34 -21.50
CA LEU A 79 8.53 8.39 -22.60
C LEU A 79 7.49 8.84 -23.63
N PHE A 80 6.33 9.29 -23.16
CA PHE A 80 5.28 9.80 -24.03
C PHE A 80 5.72 11.08 -24.77
N GLN A 81 6.31 12.06 -24.07
CA GLN A 81 6.85 13.28 -24.70
C GLN A 81 7.95 12.98 -25.74
N SER A 82 8.72 11.93 -25.51
CA SER A 82 9.74 11.47 -26.47
C SER A 82 9.18 10.76 -27.69
N GLY A 83 7.85 10.70 -27.84
CA GLY A 83 7.17 10.07 -28.97
C GLY A 83 7.04 8.56 -28.88
N VAL A 84 7.30 7.95 -27.71
CA VAL A 84 7.08 6.51 -27.50
C VAL A 84 5.57 6.23 -27.50
N PRO A 85 5.07 5.22 -28.26
CA PRO A 85 3.66 4.86 -28.24
C PRO A 85 3.20 4.51 -26.82
N MET A 86 1.99 4.96 -26.43
CA MET A 86 1.48 4.81 -25.07
C MET A 86 1.53 3.38 -24.52
N PRO A 87 1.15 2.31 -25.26
CA PRO A 87 1.24 0.94 -24.76
C PRO A 87 2.69 0.53 -24.40
N LEU A 88 3.67 0.97 -25.20
CA LEU A 88 5.08 0.69 -24.94
C LEU A 88 5.60 1.53 -23.76
N ALA A 89 5.17 2.80 -23.64
CA ALA A 89 5.51 3.64 -22.50
C ALA A 89 4.99 3.03 -21.18
N ILE A 90 3.75 2.52 -21.17
CA ILE A 90 3.18 1.79 -20.03
C ILE A 90 4.02 0.57 -19.69
N LEU A 91 4.35 -0.28 -20.67
CA LEU A 91 5.16 -1.48 -20.44
C LEU A 91 6.52 -1.15 -19.84
N LEU A 92 7.22 -0.15 -20.39
CA LEU A 92 8.52 0.30 -19.89
C LEU A 92 8.41 0.86 -18.46
N THR A 93 7.34 1.57 -18.15
CA THR A 93 7.06 2.07 -16.81
C THR A 93 6.82 0.93 -15.81
N LEU A 94 6.08 -0.11 -16.18
CA LEU A 94 5.90 -1.29 -15.34
C LEU A 94 7.22 -2.02 -15.07
N LEU A 95 8.07 -2.15 -16.08
CA LEU A 95 9.41 -2.73 -15.94
C LEU A 95 10.30 -1.86 -15.04
N LEU A 96 10.22 -0.53 -15.15
CA LEU A 96 10.94 0.40 -14.27
C LEU A 96 10.53 0.22 -12.80
N GLY A 97 9.23 0.13 -12.52
CA GLY A 97 8.76 -0.11 -11.16
C GLY A 97 9.25 -1.44 -10.59
N ALA A 98 9.17 -2.52 -11.37
CA ALA A 98 9.71 -3.81 -10.97
C ALA A 98 11.23 -3.74 -10.72
N LEU A 99 11.98 -2.98 -11.54
CA LEU A 99 13.41 -2.75 -11.36
C LEU A 99 13.71 -1.98 -10.07
N CYS A 100 12.95 -0.94 -9.74
CA CYS A 100 13.07 -0.22 -8.46
C CYS A 100 12.92 -1.18 -7.27
N GLY A 101 11.92 -2.06 -7.31
CA GLY A 101 11.76 -3.10 -6.31
C GLY A 101 12.94 -4.08 -6.24
N LEU A 102 13.46 -4.52 -7.40
CA LEU A 102 14.64 -5.39 -7.46
C LEU A 102 15.90 -4.72 -6.94
N ILE A 103 16.06 -3.41 -7.15
CA ILE A 103 17.17 -2.62 -6.57
C ILE A 103 17.09 -2.69 -5.05
N ASN A 104 15.91 -2.45 -4.46
CA ASN A 104 15.70 -2.56 -3.02
C ASN A 104 16.07 -3.96 -2.50
N ALA A 105 15.53 -5.01 -3.13
CA ALA A 105 15.82 -6.39 -2.76
C ALA A 105 17.33 -6.70 -2.87
N GLY A 106 17.96 -6.29 -3.96
CA GLY A 106 19.40 -6.48 -4.19
C GLY A 106 20.22 -5.82 -3.08
N LEU A 107 19.96 -4.56 -2.78
CA LEU A 107 20.65 -3.84 -1.71
C LEU A 107 20.46 -4.52 -0.34
N ILE A 108 19.23 -4.93 0.01
CA ILE A 108 18.94 -5.62 1.27
C ILE A 108 19.70 -6.95 1.36
N ILE A 109 19.71 -7.75 0.29
CA ILE A 109 20.34 -9.06 0.26
C ILE A 109 21.86 -8.96 0.33
N TYR A 110 22.46 -8.05 -0.43
CA TYR A 110 23.92 -7.90 -0.50
C TYR A 110 24.50 -7.23 0.75
N THR A 111 23.87 -6.16 1.23
CA THR A 111 24.42 -5.39 2.36
C THR A 111 24.04 -5.97 3.70
N LYS A 112 22.97 -6.78 3.77
CA LYS A 112 22.38 -7.31 5.02
C LYS A 112 21.96 -6.19 6.00
N VAL A 113 21.78 -4.98 5.52
CA VAL A 113 21.30 -3.83 6.28
C VAL A 113 19.79 -3.97 6.48
N ASN A 114 19.28 -3.38 7.54
CA ASN A 114 17.83 -3.38 7.83
C ASN A 114 17.04 -2.84 6.62
N PRO A 115 16.01 -3.56 6.16
CA PRO A 115 15.17 -3.15 5.03
C PRO A 115 14.63 -1.72 5.15
N LEU A 116 14.27 -1.29 6.36
CA LEU A 116 13.76 0.07 6.61
C LEU A 116 14.80 1.13 6.22
N VAL A 117 16.09 0.92 6.54
CA VAL A 117 17.16 1.87 6.23
C VAL A 117 17.40 1.93 4.72
N ILE A 118 17.42 0.78 4.04
CA ILE A 118 17.61 0.71 2.60
C ILE A 118 16.44 1.41 1.88
N THR A 119 15.19 1.08 2.24
CA THR A 119 14.02 1.65 1.58
C THR A 119 13.80 3.12 1.92
N LEU A 120 14.30 3.60 3.07
CA LEU A 120 14.38 5.03 3.37
C LEU A 120 15.39 5.75 2.45
N GLY A 121 16.56 5.15 2.23
CA GLY A 121 17.56 5.69 1.30
C GLY A 121 17.03 5.75 -0.13
N THR A 122 16.42 4.66 -0.61
CA THR A 122 15.85 4.62 -1.96
C THR A 122 14.59 5.47 -2.12
N LEU A 123 13.84 5.73 -1.05
CA LEU A 123 12.75 6.71 -1.06
C LEU A 123 13.27 8.08 -1.51
N TYR A 124 14.35 8.58 -0.91
CA TYR A 124 14.92 9.87 -1.29
C TYR A 124 15.61 9.79 -2.66
N LEU A 125 16.28 8.67 -2.98
CA LEU A 125 16.91 8.49 -4.28
C LEU A 125 15.88 8.55 -5.42
N PHE A 126 14.78 7.82 -5.31
CA PHE A 126 13.74 7.76 -6.34
C PHE A 126 12.96 9.08 -6.40
N ALA A 127 12.66 9.70 -5.26
CA ALA A 127 12.02 11.02 -5.23
C ALA A 127 12.90 12.10 -5.88
N GLY A 128 14.20 12.14 -5.54
CA GLY A 128 15.16 13.05 -6.15
C GLY A 128 15.33 12.81 -7.64
N SER A 129 15.38 11.53 -8.06
CA SER A 129 15.43 11.16 -9.48
C SER A 129 14.18 11.62 -10.24
N ALA A 130 13.00 11.46 -9.65
CA ALA A 130 11.75 11.94 -10.24
C ALA A 130 11.74 13.46 -10.44
N LEU A 131 12.22 14.21 -9.45
CA LEU A 131 12.32 15.67 -9.54
C LEU A 131 13.33 16.12 -10.59
N LEU A 132 14.51 15.49 -10.65
CA LEU A 132 15.53 15.80 -11.65
C LEU A 132 15.01 15.55 -13.08
N LEU A 133 14.37 14.40 -13.30
CA LEU A 133 13.80 14.04 -14.59
C LEU A 133 12.64 14.97 -14.96
N SER A 134 11.80 15.37 -14.01
CA SER A 134 10.72 16.34 -14.23
C SER A 134 11.27 17.70 -14.65
N GLY A 135 12.33 18.18 -13.98
CA GLY A 135 13.01 19.43 -14.34
C GLY A 135 13.62 19.39 -15.75
N MET A 136 14.21 18.26 -16.15
CA MET A 136 14.74 18.07 -17.51
C MET A 136 13.63 18.10 -18.58
N ALA A 137 12.42 17.71 -18.25
CA ALA A 137 11.25 17.80 -19.11
C ALA A 137 10.65 19.21 -19.20
N GLY A 138 11.22 20.19 -18.49
CA GLY A 138 10.67 21.54 -18.40
C GLY A 138 9.41 21.67 -17.57
N ALA A 139 9.02 20.59 -16.84
CA ALA A 139 7.90 20.62 -15.93
C ALA A 139 8.37 21.10 -14.55
N THR A 140 7.84 22.22 -14.08
CA THR A 140 8.03 22.63 -12.68
C THR A 140 7.23 21.68 -11.78
N GLY A 141 7.83 21.24 -10.66
CA GLY A 141 7.45 20.08 -9.86
C GLY A 141 5.96 19.85 -9.54
N TYR A 142 5.11 20.89 -9.62
CA TYR A 142 3.66 20.77 -9.36
C TYR A 142 2.79 20.75 -10.62
N GLU A 143 3.30 21.26 -11.77
CA GLU A 143 2.52 21.31 -13.00
C GLU A 143 2.45 19.95 -13.68
N GLY A 144 3.51 19.15 -13.54
CA GLY A 144 3.60 17.83 -14.12
C GLY A 144 3.68 17.83 -15.66
N ILE A 145 3.79 16.65 -16.23
CA ILE A 145 3.81 16.42 -17.67
C ILE A 145 2.39 16.04 -18.10
N GLY A 146 1.80 16.86 -18.98
CA GLY A 146 0.46 16.65 -19.52
C GLY A 146 0.45 16.31 -21.00
N GLY A 147 -0.72 16.49 -21.64
CA GLY A 147 -0.91 16.31 -23.08
C GLY A 147 -1.11 14.86 -23.52
N PHE A 148 -1.49 13.99 -22.61
CA PHE A 148 -1.78 12.58 -22.88
C PHE A 148 -2.99 12.39 -23.82
N PRO A 149 -3.06 11.30 -24.60
CA PRO A 149 -4.20 11.00 -25.45
C PRO A 149 -5.48 10.83 -24.62
N MET A 150 -6.62 11.31 -25.12
CA MET A 150 -7.93 11.13 -24.45
C MET A 150 -8.22 9.67 -24.10
N ALA A 151 -7.94 8.73 -25.01
CA ALA A 151 -8.13 7.30 -24.76
C ALA A 151 -7.37 6.79 -23.52
N PHE A 152 -6.24 7.42 -23.16
CA PHE A 152 -5.48 7.08 -21.95
C PHE A 152 -6.04 7.80 -20.72
N THR A 153 -6.38 9.09 -20.81
CA THR A 153 -6.92 9.86 -19.68
C THR A 153 -8.32 9.39 -19.29
N ASP A 154 -9.10 8.94 -20.26
CA ASP A 154 -10.43 8.39 -19.99
C ASP A 154 -10.36 7.01 -19.33
N PHE A 155 -9.29 6.23 -19.57
CA PHE A 155 -9.20 4.83 -19.14
C PHE A 155 -9.45 4.64 -17.63
N ALA A 156 -8.83 5.44 -16.76
CA ALA A 156 -9.04 5.33 -15.32
C ALA A 156 -10.37 5.94 -14.85
N ASN A 157 -11.02 6.75 -15.71
CA ASN A 157 -12.32 7.36 -15.47
C ASN A 157 -13.49 6.56 -16.08
N LEU A 158 -13.18 5.50 -16.85
CA LEU A 158 -14.21 4.60 -17.40
C LEU A 158 -14.84 3.76 -16.29
N ASP A 159 -16.11 3.43 -16.51
CA ASP A 159 -16.81 2.38 -15.78
C ASP A 159 -17.12 1.19 -16.71
N VAL A 160 -16.98 0.00 -16.17
CA VAL A 160 -17.35 -1.25 -16.84
C VAL A 160 -18.38 -1.94 -15.96
N LEU A 161 -19.58 -2.12 -16.48
CA LEU A 161 -20.72 -2.70 -15.74
C LEU A 161 -21.05 -1.96 -14.42
N GLY A 162 -20.85 -0.65 -14.38
CA GLY A 162 -21.07 0.17 -13.18
C GLY A 162 -19.94 0.11 -12.13
N LEU A 163 -18.79 -0.50 -12.47
CA LEU A 163 -17.61 -0.53 -11.61
C LEU A 163 -16.49 0.33 -12.22
N PRO A 164 -15.88 1.23 -11.45
CA PRO A 164 -14.71 1.99 -11.93
C PRO A 164 -13.54 1.07 -12.30
N VAL A 165 -12.84 1.37 -13.38
CA VAL A 165 -11.68 0.59 -13.84
C VAL A 165 -10.60 0.44 -12.74
N PRO A 166 -10.23 1.46 -11.96
CA PRO A 166 -9.28 1.28 -10.86
C PRO A 166 -9.72 0.23 -9.83
N LEU A 167 -11.03 0.18 -9.50
CA LEU A 167 -11.57 -0.82 -8.59
C LEU A 167 -11.49 -2.24 -9.19
N ILE A 168 -11.76 -2.39 -10.49
CA ILE A 168 -11.64 -3.69 -11.19
C ILE A 168 -10.19 -4.16 -11.13
N ILE A 169 -9.22 -3.29 -11.42
CA ILE A 169 -7.80 -3.62 -11.34
C ILE A 169 -7.39 -4.01 -9.91
N PHE A 170 -7.89 -3.29 -8.90
CA PHE A 170 -7.68 -3.66 -7.50
C PHE A 170 -8.23 -5.06 -7.18
N LEU A 171 -9.44 -5.39 -7.62
CA LEU A 171 -10.04 -6.71 -7.40
C LEU A 171 -9.25 -7.83 -8.08
N ILE A 172 -8.73 -7.58 -9.29
CA ILE A 172 -7.83 -8.51 -9.98
C ILE A 172 -6.53 -8.69 -9.17
N CYS A 173 -5.90 -7.61 -8.73
CA CYS A 173 -4.72 -7.65 -7.89
C CYS A 173 -5.00 -8.38 -6.57
N LEU A 174 -6.14 -8.11 -5.93
CA LEU A 174 -6.59 -8.80 -4.73
C LEU A 174 -6.65 -10.32 -4.93
N LEU A 175 -7.30 -10.76 -6.01
CA LEU A 175 -7.40 -12.18 -6.34
C LEU A 175 -6.02 -12.80 -6.58
N VAL A 176 -5.18 -12.16 -7.40
CA VAL A 176 -3.83 -12.64 -7.74
C VAL A 176 -2.97 -12.76 -6.49
N PHE A 177 -2.85 -11.70 -5.68
CA PHE A 177 -2.01 -11.70 -4.48
C PHE A 177 -2.57 -12.61 -3.38
N TRP A 178 -3.90 -12.72 -3.25
CA TRP A 178 -4.51 -13.67 -2.32
C TRP A 178 -4.22 -15.12 -2.72
N LEU A 179 -4.39 -15.48 -4.00
CA LEU A 179 -4.05 -16.81 -4.50
C LEU A 179 -2.56 -17.10 -4.30
N TRP A 180 -1.69 -16.13 -4.66
CA TRP A 180 -0.25 -16.30 -4.55
C TRP A 180 0.19 -16.51 -3.09
N LEU A 181 -0.25 -15.66 -2.16
CA LEU A 181 0.16 -15.74 -0.77
C LEU A 181 -0.44 -16.95 -0.03
N HIS A 182 -1.75 -17.23 -0.21
CA HIS A 182 -2.45 -18.20 0.61
C HIS A 182 -2.57 -19.59 -0.03
N LYS A 183 -2.36 -19.72 -1.34
CA LYS A 183 -2.57 -20.97 -2.07
C LYS A 183 -1.31 -21.56 -2.71
N THR A 184 -0.19 -20.81 -2.77
CA THR A 184 1.04 -21.30 -3.39
C THR A 184 2.09 -21.75 -2.35
N HIS A 185 3.07 -22.55 -2.81
CA HIS A 185 4.25 -22.90 -2.01
C HIS A 185 5.12 -21.67 -1.71
N ALA A 186 5.22 -20.73 -2.68
CA ALA A 186 5.97 -19.49 -2.52
C ALA A 186 5.37 -18.63 -1.39
N GLY A 187 4.05 -18.55 -1.31
CA GLY A 187 3.38 -17.84 -0.21
C GLY A 187 3.65 -18.46 1.16
N ARG A 188 3.68 -19.78 1.28
CA ARG A 188 4.07 -20.46 2.53
C ARG A 188 5.49 -20.10 2.96
N ASN A 189 6.41 -20.00 2.01
CA ASN A 189 7.79 -19.59 2.28
C ASN A 189 7.85 -18.18 2.87
N VAL A 190 6.99 -17.25 2.44
CA VAL A 190 6.93 -15.89 2.98
C VAL A 190 6.62 -15.92 4.48
N PHE A 191 5.61 -16.70 4.91
CA PHE A 191 5.27 -16.82 6.33
C PHE A 191 6.43 -17.44 7.14
N LEU A 192 7.11 -18.48 6.60
CA LEU A 192 8.22 -19.13 7.28
C LEU A 192 9.44 -18.20 7.40
N ILE A 193 9.75 -17.43 6.36
CA ILE A 193 10.82 -16.41 6.39
C ILE A 193 10.52 -15.38 7.47
N GLY A 194 9.27 -14.89 7.53
CA GLY A 194 8.87 -13.88 8.52
C GLY A 194 8.85 -14.39 9.97
N GLN A 195 8.61 -15.69 10.19
CA GLN A 195 8.73 -16.27 11.52
C GLN A 195 10.15 -16.39 12.00
N SER A 196 11.06 -16.88 11.14
CA SER A 196 12.47 -16.99 11.44
C SER A 196 13.30 -17.14 10.14
N PRO A 197 13.98 -16.08 9.69
CA PRO A 197 14.83 -16.14 8.50
C PRO A 197 15.93 -17.21 8.59
N ARG A 198 16.45 -17.43 9.82
CA ARG A 198 17.50 -18.45 10.05
C ARG A 198 16.95 -19.87 9.84
N VAL A 199 15.79 -20.17 10.43
CA VAL A 199 15.15 -21.50 10.28
C VAL A 199 14.76 -21.72 8.81
N ALA A 200 14.23 -20.70 8.13
CA ALA A 200 13.92 -20.77 6.71
C ALA A 200 15.14 -21.15 5.86
N LEU A 201 16.30 -20.54 6.14
CA LEU A 201 17.54 -20.82 5.44
C LEU A 201 17.99 -22.29 5.64
N TYR A 202 17.95 -22.80 6.90
CA TYR A 202 18.29 -24.21 7.20
C TYR A 202 17.29 -25.21 6.60
N SER A 203 16.07 -24.77 6.31
CA SER A 203 15.03 -25.58 5.65
C SER A 203 15.09 -25.52 4.12
N ALA A 204 16.22 -25.09 3.55
CA ALA A 204 16.47 -24.94 2.11
C ALA A 204 15.44 -24.03 1.39
N ILE A 205 14.80 -23.10 2.10
CA ILE A 205 13.90 -22.12 1.50
C ILE A 205 14.74 -21.07 0.75
N PRO A 206 14.39 -20.74 -0.52
CA PRO A 206 15.15 -19.77 -1.31
C PRO A 206 14.83 -18.33 -0.88
N VAL A 207 15.32 -17.93 0.31
CA VAL A 207 15.01 -16.62 0.96
C VAL A 207 15.27 -15.47 0.00
N ASN A 208 16.46 -15.42 -0.64
CA ASN A 208 16.83 -14.31 -1.52
C ASN A 208 15.89 -14.18 -2.73
N ARG A 209 15.54 -15.31 -3.37
CA ARG A 209 14.61 -15.30 -4.51
C ARG A 209 13.20 -14.83 -4.08
N THR A 210 12.77 -15.26 -2.90
CA THR A 210 11.47 -14.86 -2.35
C THR A 210 11.46 -13.35 -2.07
N LEU A 211 12.51 -12.80 -1.45
CA LEU A 211 12.61 -11.35 -1.20
C LEU A 211 12.65 -10.57 -2.52
N CYS A 212 13.44 -11.00 -3.51
CA CYS A 212 13.45 -10.35 -4.83
C CYS A 212 12.04 -10.30 -5.45
N ALA A 213 11.28 -11.41 -5.39
CA ALA A 213 9.93 -11.46 -5.92
C ALA A 213 8.99 -10.49 -5.17
N LEU A 214 9.06 -10.43 -3.84
CA LEU A 214 8.20 -9.58 -3.02
C LEU A 214 8.42 -8.09 -3.32
N TYR A 215 9.66 -7.63 -3.29
CA TYR A 215 9.97 -6.23 -3.58
C TYR A 215 9.71 -5.87 -5.05
N ALA A 216 9.98 -6.77 -6.00
CA ALA A 216 9.62 -6.58 -7.40
C ALA A 216 8.10 -6.43 -7.59
N MET A 217 7.29 -7.24 -6.89
CA MET A 217 5.83 -7.13 -6.91
C MET A 217 5.35 -5.79 -6.32
N THR A 218 5.98 -5.30 -5.25
CA THR A 218 5.63 -3.98 -4.69
C THR A 218 5.99 -2.86 -5.66
N GLY A 219 7.18 -2.91 -6.28
CA GLY A 219 7.58 -1.95 -7.29
C GLY A 219 6.69 -1.98 -8.54
N LEU A 220 6.30 -3.18 -9.00
CA LEU A 220 5.36 -3.35 -10.11
C LEU A 220 3.98 -2.77 -9.76
N ALA A 221 3.45 -3.05 -8.58
CA ALA A 221 2.18 -2.49 -8.13
C ALA A 221 2.23 -0.96 -8.01
N SER A 222 3.38 -0.41 -7.59
CA SER A 222 3.62 1.04 -7.58
C SER A 222 3.58 1.63 -8.99
N ALA A 223 4.13 0.94 -9.98
CA ALA A 223 4.04 1.38 -11.37
C ALA A 223 2.61 1.27 -11.93
N VAL A 224 1.85 0.23 -11.57
CA VAL A 224 0.42 0.11 -11.92
C VAL A 224 -0.36 1.29 -11.32
N ALA A 225 -0.14 1.59 -10.04
CA ALA A 225 -0.75 2.74 -9.39
C ALA A 225 -0.35 4.07 -10.07
N ALA A 226 0.92 4.23 -10.47
CA ALA A 226 1.38 5.41 -11.20
C ALA A 226 0.65 5.59 -12.54
N VAL A 227 0.52 4.53 -13.34
CA VAL A 227 -0.21 4.55 -14.62
C VAL A 227 -1.66 4.95 -14.42
N LEU A 228 -2.34 4.37 -13.40
CA LEU A 228 -3.74 4.71 -13.09
C LEU A 228 -3.89 6.16 -12.63
N LEU A 229 -3.00 6.64 -11.76
CA LEU A 229 -3.05 8.02 -11.26
C LEU A 229 -2.75 9.04 -12.38
N VAL A 230 -1.78 8.76 -13.25
CA VAL A 230 -1.50 9.63 -14.41
C VAL A 230 -2.69 9.65 -15.37
N SER A 231 -3.33 8.50 -15.61
CA SER A 231 -4.57 8.42 -16.39
C SER A 231 -5.71 9.22 -15.73
N TYR A 232 -5.91 9.04 -14.43
CA TYR A 232 -6.98 9.65 -13.65
C TYR A 232 -6.87 11.19 -13.60
N PHE A 233 -5.67 11.70 -13.31
CA PHE A 233 -5.41 13.14 -13.21
C PHE A 233 -5.05 13.80 -14.55
N GLY A 234 -4.76 13.04 -15.61
CA GLY A 234 -4.30 13.56 -16.90
C GLY A 234 -2.92 14.24 -16.83
N SER A 235 -2.17 14.02 -15.75
CA SER A 235 -0.88 14.68 -15.50
C SER A 235 0.08 13.74 -14.75
N ALA A 236 1.31 13.63 -15.27
CA ALA A 236 2.39 12.88 -14.63
C ALA A 236 3.18 13.81 -13.70
N ARG A 237 3.07 13.56 -12.38
CA ARG A 237 3.71 14.38 -11.34
C ARG A 237 4.56 13.52 -10.41
N SER A 238 5.64 14.10 -9.90
CA SER A 238 6.57 13.42 -9.00
C SER A 238 6.01 13.16 -7.60
N ASP A 239 4.97 13.89 -7.19
CA ASP A 239 4.38 13.84 -5.85
C ASP A 239 3.16 12.90 -5.73
N LEU A 240 2.72 12.24 -6.82
CA LEU A 240 1.48 11.44 -6.85
C LEU A 240 1.42 10.34 -5.78
N GLY A 241 2.56 9.79 -5.37
CA GLY A 241 2.61 8.76 -4.32
C GLY A 241 2.95 9.28 -2.92
N ALA A 242 3.20 10.57 -2.74
CA ALA A 242 3.73 11.12 -1.48
C ALA A 242 2.76 10.92 -0.29
N SER A 243 1.45 11.02 -0.54
CA SER A 243 0.42 10.87 0.48
C SER A 243 0.04 9.41 0.79
N PHE A 244 0.57 8.42 0.04
CA PHE A 244 0.14 7.03 0.15
C PHE A 244 0.79 6.27 1.30
N LEU A 245 1.94 6.74 1.79
CA LEU A 245 2.77 6.00 2.74
C LEU A 245 2.01 5.63 4.02
N MET A 246 1.45 6.62 4.70
CA MET A 246 0.77 6.37 5.98
C MET A 246 -0.53 5.57 5.81
N PRO A 247 -1.44 5.91 4.88
CA PRO A 247 -2.65 5.13 4.65
C PRO A 247 -2.38 3.67 4.27
N ALA A 248 -1.37 3.41 3.41
CA ALA A 248 -1.03 2.05 3.00
C ALA A 248 -0.51 1.20 4.18
N ILE A 249 0.45 1.73 4.95
CA ILE A 249 0.97 1.02 6.13
C ILE A 249 -0.15 0.80 7.15
N THR A 250 -0.99 1.82 7.38
CA THR A 250 -2.14 1.71 8.30
C THR A 250 -3.07 0.60 7.86
N ALA A 251 -3.43 0.54 6.58
CA ALA A 251 -4.31 -0.49 6.04
C ALA A 251 -3.70 -1.89 6.17
N VAL A 252 -2.40 -2.05 5.90
CA VAL A 252 -1.70 -3.34 6.04
C VAL A 252 -1.70 -3.82 7.49
N VAL A 253 -1.38 -2.95 8.43
CA VAL A 253 -1.31 -3.31 9.87
C VAL A 253 -2.70 -3.52 10.44
N LEU A 254 -3.65 -2.65 10.13
CA LEU A 254 -5.06 -2.79 10.50
C LEU A 254 -5.66 -4.08 9.90
N GLY A 255 -5.29 -4.41 8.66
CA GLY A 255 -5.67 -5.64 7.97
C GLY A 255 -5.15 -6.92 8.60
N GLY A 256 -4.28 -6.81 9.61
CA GLY A 256 -3.82 -7.94 10.42
C GLY A 256 -2.41 -8.41 10.13
N ALA A 257 -1.63 -7.71 9.30
CA ALA A 257 -0.22 -8.01 9.13
C ALA A 257 0.56 -7.68 10.42
N ASN A 258 1.47 -8.57 10.77
CA ASN A 258 2.37 -8.35 11.90
C ASN A 258 3.64 -7.64 11.40
N ILE A 259 3.95 -6.49 11.99
CA ILE A 259 5.13 -5.69 11.63
C ILE A 259 6.44 -6.49 11.83
N TYR A 260 6.46 -7.43 12.77
CA TYR A 260 7.61 -8.30 13.01
C TYR A 260 7.66 -9.52 12.09
N GLY A 261 6.71 -9.65 11.16
CA GLY A 261 6.63 -10.75 10.21
C GLY A 261 5.83 -11.97 10.71
N GLY A 262 5.72 -12.97 9.86
CA GLY A 262 5.17 -14.29 10.15
C GLY A 262 3.65 -14.42 10.15
N SER A 263 2.89 -13.34 10.04
CA SER A 263 1.42 -13.38 9.93
C SER A 263 0.85 -12.18 9.21
N GLY A 264 -0.24 -12.37 8.48
CA GLY A 264 -0.96 -11.33 7.75
C GLY A 264 -2.07 -11.91 6.86
N SER A 265 -2.99 -11.05 6.43
CA SER A 265 -4.13 -11.41 5.60
C SER A 265 -4.30 -10.41 4.46
N ILE A 266 -4.26 -10.90 3.22
CA ILE A 266 -4.53 -10.06 2.03
C ILE A 266 -5.98 -9.56 2.04
N ILE A 267 -6.94 -10.41 2.43
CA ILE A 267 -8.35 -10.01 2.55
C ILE A 267 -8.52 -8.95 3.64
N GLY A 268 -7.86 -9.17 4.79
CA GLY A 268 -7.88 -8.18 5.87
C GLY A 268 -7.33 -6.83 5.42
N THR A 269 -6.21 -6.80 4.68
CA THR A 269 -5.66 -5.58 4.09
C THR A 269 -6.64 -4.93 3.12
N ALA A 270 -7.31 -5.71 2.25
CA ALA A 270 -8.27 -5.16 1.30
C ALA A 270 -9.44 -4.47 2.02
N ILE A 271 -10.01 -5.09 3.05
CA ILE A 271 -11.09 -4.48 3.84
C ILE A 271 -10.57 -3.22 4.58
N ALA A 272 -9.36 -3.28 5.13
CA ALA A 272 -8.76 -2.15 5.82
C ALA A 272 -8.45 -0.98 4.88
N VAL A 273 -8.10 -1.22 3.61
CA VAL A 273 -7.95 -0.18 2.58
C VAL A 273 -9.26 0.55 2.36
N LEU A 274 -10.37 -0.20 2.21
CA LEU A 274 -11.68 0.42 2.04
C LEU A 274 -12.06 1.24 3.29
N LEU A 275 -11.80 0.72 4.48
CA LEU A 275 -12.07 1.41 5.74
C LEU A 275 -11.27 2.71 5.83
N VAL A 276 -9.96 2.68 5.62
CA VAL A 276 -9.11 3.88 5.69
C VAL A 276 -9.48 4.88 4.57
N GLY A 277 -9.81 4.38 3.38
CA GLY A 277 -10.20 5.22 2.25
C GLY A 277 -11.53 5.94 2.49
N TYR A 278 -12.57 5.21 2.91
CA TYR A 278 -13.87 5.81 3.21
C TYR A 278 -13.83 6.71 4.45
N LEU A 279 -12.97 6.40 5.44
CA LEU A 279 -12.73 7.31 6.56
C LEU A 279 -12.22 8.67 6.07
N GLN A 280 -11.20 8.67 5.23
CA GLN A 280 -10.65 9.91 4.68
C GLN A 280 -11.68 10.67 3.86
N GLN A 281 -12.42 9.97 3.02
CA GLN A 281 -13.45 10.57 2.18
C GLN A 281 -14.64 11.11 3.01
N GLY A 282 -15.11 10.34 3.98
CA GLY A 282 -16.19 10.77 4.87
C GLY A 282 -15.81 12.02 5.66
N LEU A 283 -14.57 12.09 6.15
CA LEU A 283 -14.04 13.28 6.83
C LEU A 283 -13.96 14.48 5.89
N GLN A 284 -13.51 14.30 4.64
CA GLN A 284 -13.47 15.38 3.65
C GLN A 284 -14.89 15.90 3.31
N MET A 285 -15.85 14.98 3.16
CA MET A 285 -17.27 15.35 2.95
C MET A 285 -17.89 16.06 4.14
N ALA A 286 -17.40 15.79 5.35
CA ALA A 286 -17.77 16.53 6.57
C ALA A 286 -17.04 17.87 6.71
N GLY A 287 -16.25 18.29 5.71
CA GLY A 287 -15.53 19.56 5.70
C GLY A 287 -14.20 19.56 6.49
N VAL A 288 -13.68 18.36 6.84
CA VAL A 288 -12.40 18.24 7.56
C VAL A 288 -11.24 18.40 6.57
N PRO A 289 -10.26 19.28 6.82
CA PRO A 289 -9.11 19.47 5.94
C PRO A 289 -8.25 18.20 5.80
N ASN A 290 -7.60 18.03 4.64
CA ASN A 290 -6.74 16.87 4.35
C ASN A 290 -5.62 16.66 5.38
N GLN A 291 -5.08 17.74 5.95
CA GLN A 291 -4.03 17.66 6.98
C GLN A 291 -4.54 16.96 8.25
N VAL A 292 -5.79 17.24 8.65
CA VAL A 292 -6.42 16.60 9.81
C VAL A 292 -6.75 15.15 9.49
N SER A 293 -7.23 14.85 8.28
CA SER A 293 -7.49 13.47 7.83
C SER A 293 -6.20 12.63 7.83
N SER A 294 -5.07 13.21 7.41
CA SER A 294 -3.76 12.55 7.46
C SER A 294 -3.29 12.32 8.91
N ALA A 295 -3.48 13.29 9.80
CA ALA A 295 -3.16 13.14 11.22
C ALA A 295 -4.02 12.06 11.88
N LEU A 296 -5.31 11.96 11.55
CA LEU A 296 -6.21 10.92 12.03
C LEU A 296 -5.79 9.53 11.53
N SER A 297 -5.34 9.40 10.27
CA SER A 297 -4.79 8.14 9.75
C SER A 297 -3.55 7.70 10.52
N GLY A 298 -2.64 8.63 10.85
CA GLY A 298 -1.48 8.35 11.69
C GLY A 298 -1.86 7.97 13.12
N ALA A 299 -2.83 8.67 13.72
CA ALA A 299 -3.36 8.33 15.04
C ALA A 299 -4.02 6.95 15.07
N LEU A 300 -4.81 6.61 14.03
CA LEU A 300 -5.42 5.30 13.86
C LEU A 300 -4.33 4.20 13.81
N LEU A 301 -3.25 4.40 13.06
CA LEU A 301 -2.12 3.47 13.03
C LEU A 301 -1.57 3.22 14.43
N ILE A 302 -1.30 4.29 15.19
CA ILE A 302 -0.76 4.18 16.55
C ILE A 302 -1.72 3.40 17.46
N VAL A 303 -3.01 3.74 17.44
CA VAL A 303 -4.04 3.06 18.24
C VAL A 303 -4.12 1.57 17.90
N VAL A 304 -4.09 1.22 16.62
CA VAL A 304 -4.15 -0.18 16.15
C VAL A 304 -2.90 -0.95 16.56
N VAL A 305 -1.70 -0.38 16.32
CA VAL A 305 -0.43 -1.04 16.67
C VAL A 305 -0.31 -1.24 18.18
N VAL A 306 -0.60 -0.20 18.97
CA VAL A 306 -0.56 -0.28 20.44
C VAL A 306 -1.62 -1.23 20.96
N GLY A 307 -2.87 -1.13 20.49
CA GLY A 307 -3.97 -2.00 20.92
C GLY A 307 -3.66 -3.47 20.63
N ARG A 308 -3.12 -3.78 19.45
CA ARG A 308 -2.69 -5.14 19.09
C ARG A 308 -1.52 -5.61 19.95
N SER A 309 -0.52 -4.77 20.20
CA SER A 309 0.62 -5.10 21.05
C SER A 309 0.17 -5.40 22.47
N VAL A 310 -0.69 -4.56 23.05
CA VAL A 310 -1.29 -4.77 24.38
C VAL A 310 -2.10 -6.07 24.42
N SER A 311 -2.89 -6.35 23.39
CA SER A 311 -3.70 -7.58 23.31
C SER A 311 -2.82 -8.83 23.29
N LEU A 312 -1.73 -8.83 22.51
CA LEU A 312 -0.80 -9.96 22.41
C LEU A 312 0.00 -10.19 23.69
N HIS A 313 0.39 -9.13 24.40
CA HIS A 313 1.20 -9.18 25.61
C HIS A 313 0.40 -9.00 26.88
N ARG A 314 -0.92 -9.16 26.82
CA ARG A 314 -1.84 -8.88 27.95
C ARG A 314 -1.46 -9.62 29.25
N GLN A 315 -1.00 -10.86 29.16
CA GLN A 315 -0.56 -11.63 30.34
C GLN A 315 0.74 -11.06 30.91
N GLN A 316 1.74 -10.78 30.08
CA GLN A 316 3.01 -10.21 30.52
C GLN A 316 2.84 -8.81 31.15
N ILE A 317 1.95 -8.00 30.56
CA ILE A 317 1.62 -6.67 31.11
C ILE A 317 0.92 -6.81 32.46
N LYS A 318 -0.01 -7.74 32.62
CA LYS A 318 -0.66 -8.01 33.90
C LYS A 318 0.34 -8.47 34.96
N GLU A 319 1.25 -9.37 34.61
CA GLU A 319 2.30 -9.85 35.53
C GLU A 319 3.26 -8.73 35.91
N TRP A 320 3.64 -7.89 34.97
CA TRP A 320 4.50 -6.73 35.23
C TRP A 320 3.84 -5.70 36.15
N LEU A 321 2.55 -5.39 35.92
CA LEU A 321 1.77 -4.50 36.79
C LEU A 321 1.61 -5.09 38.20
N ALA A 322 1.34 -6.40 38.32
CA ALA A 322 1.23 -7.09 39.60
C ALA A 322 2.56 -7.08 40.39
N ARG A 323 3.70 -7.28 39.68
CA ARG A 323 5.04 -7.16 40.30
C ARG A 323 5.33 -5.75 40.79
N ARG A 324 4.93 -4.71 40.06
CA ARG A 324 5.07 -3.32 40.47
C ARG A 324 4.18 -2.93 41.65
N ALA A 325 2.96 -3.48 41.68
CA ALA A 325 2.04 -3.27 42.80
C ALA A 325 2.54 -3.91 44.09
N ASN A 326 3.27 -5.04 44.01
CA ASN A 326 3.80 -5.77 45.13
C ASN A 326 5.21 -5.32 45.57
N ASN A 327 5.90 -4.47 44.77
CA ASN A 327 7.21 -3.93 45.09
C ASN A 327 7.25 -2.43 44.72
N PRO A 328 6.60 -1.55 45.49
CA PRO A 328 6.74 -0.10 45.29
C PRO A 328 8.21 0.27 45.42
N LEU A 329 8.77 0.91 44.38
CA LEU A 329 10.14 1.47 44.44
C LEU A 329 10.24 2.42 45.64
N PRO A 330 11.38 2.41 46.38
CA PRO A 330 11.60 3.27 47.49
C PRO A 330 11.58 4.76 47.15
#